data_ec674f52ee3c7a345f9aeed0423555ac
#
_entry.id   ec674f52ee3c7a345f9aeed0423555ac
#
_cell.length_a   1.000
_cell.length_b   1.000
_cell.length_c   1.000
_cell.angle_alpha   90.00
_cell.angle_beta   90.00
_cell.angle_gamma   90.00
#
_symmetry.space_group_name_H-M   'P 1'
#
loop_
_entity.id
_entity.type
_entity.pdbx_description
1 polymer ?
#
loop_
_entity_poly.entity_id
_entity_poly.type
_entity_poly.pdbx_seq_one_letter_code
_entity_poly.pdbx_strand_id
1 'polypeptide(L)'
;MLPRARLNLPALARAWVVYLVLGCLVVAAYFTILAPSLQDPVYNLLGISSVGATALGIWRWRPARQRAWILLAVGVALGSTGDILVSFLTRPDGTAPFPSVADAAYLLGYVVIAIGLVGLVRDGSRDHERVAWIDALIVASAAGIFIWVFVIRGEIGSSSDALSALVAAAYPFLDIVQIAVVVHLLLRGQRTPSLVLLGWSFGASLVADLVYAKMSLDGTYVVGQLVDAGWLLGYVALGVAALHPSMARSRAEPTAQDARRTTLTLPRLLLLAGAGMSGPAVVALETMRGDAPDAFAVAVGLSVVYLLVLWRAVLGLKSLEGSMRERGRLTVELAEQANHDPLTGLANRRLFLARLDAVLAHPEPDRMVAMLYLDLDRIKAINDSKGHAAGDAAIATVSERLRVGLRSADTVARLGGDEFGILLTAATREALQSHFGAATLKPDPAAHLEKDFAALIETVALAAGLRLAPENVPMPTGLETEV
;
A
#
# COMPACT_ATOMS: atom_id res chain seq x y z
N MET A 1 -30.44 -12.65 29.15
CA MET A 1 -29.42 -13.54 28.53
C MET A 1 -30.14 -14.77 27.99
N LEU A 2 -30.45 -14.82 26.68
CA LEU A 2 -31.03 -16.00 26.03
C LEU A 2 -29.92 -16.99 25.67
N PRO A 3 -30.14 -18.31 25.81
CA PRO A 3 -29.12 -19.31 25.56
C PRO A 3 -28.73 -19.33 24.08
N ARG A 4 -27.42 -19.24 23.80
CA ARG A 4 -26.82 -19.38 22.47
C ARG A 4 -27.05 -20.80 21.95
N ALA A 5 -28.00 -20.96 21.05
CA ALA A 5 -28.07 -22.17 20.23
C ALA A 5 -26.75 -22.30 19.47
N ARG A 6 -25.92 -23.30 19.79
CA ARG A 6 -24.73 -23.69 19.01
C ARG A 6 -25.23 -24.33 17.72
N LEU A 7 -25.56 -23.52 16.73
CA LEU A 7 -25.79 -24.01 15.36
C LEU A 7 -24.49 -24.62 14.84
N ASN A 8 -24.60 -25.80 14.25
CA ASN A 8 -23.50 -26.61 13.73
C ASN A 8 -22.53 -25.79 12.85
N LEU A 9 -21.36 -25.49 13.38
CA LEU A 9 -20.33 -24.65 12.74
C LEU A 9 -19.88 -25.11 11.32
N PRO A 10 -19.79 -26.43 10.98
CA PRO A 10 -19.37 -26.85 9.64
C PRO A 10 -20.43 -26.66 8.55
N ALA A 11 -21.72 -26.71 8.87
CA ALA A 11 -22.80 -26.52 7.86
C ALA A 11 -22.88 -25.06 7.41
N LEU A 12 -22.76 -24.10 8.32
CA LEU A 12 -22.79 -22.66 8.02
C LEU A 12 -21.52 -22.17 7.31
N ALA A 13 -20.38 -22.85 7.44
CA ALA A 13 -19.17 -22.53 6.70
C ALA A 13 -19.31 -22.79 5.18
N ARG A 14 -20.29 -23.63 4.78
CA ARG A 14 -20.61 -23.96 3.39
C ARG A 14 -21.86 -23.23 2.86
N ALA A 15 -22.53 -22.44 3.68
CA ALA A 15 -23.78 -21.76 3.30
C ALA A 15 -23.61 -20.90 2.03
N TRP A 16 -22.47 -20.24 1.85
CA TRP A 16 -22.17 -19.47 0.66
C TRP A 16 -22.09 -20.33 -0.62
N VAL A 17 -21.60 -21.58 -0.52
CA VAL A 17 -21.56 -22.53 -1.66
C VAL A 17 -22.97 -22.97 -2.02
N VAL A 18 -23.76 -23.31 -1.02
CA VAL A 18 -25.17 -23.71 -1.23
C VAL A 18 -25.96 -22.56 -1.87
N TYR A 19 -25.79 -21.35 -1.34
CA TYR A 19 -26.44 -20.16 -1.88
C TYR A 19 -25.99 -19.87 -3.33
N LEU A 20 -24.71 -20.01 -3.63
CA LEU A 20 -24.17 -19.86 -4.98
C LEU A 20 -24.79 -20.88 -5.96
N VAL A 21 -24.77 -22.16 -5.59
CA VAL A 21 -25.29 -23.23 -6.45
C VAL A 21 -26.79 -23.07 -6.69
N LEU A 22 -27.56 -22.85 -5.63
CA LEU A 22 -29.01 -22.63 -5.75
C LEU A 22 -29.33 -21.37 -6.55
N GLY A 23 -28.61 -20.26 -6.28
CA GLY A 23 -28.78 -19.03 -7.03
C GLY A 23 -28.49 -19.18 -8.52
N CYS A 24 -27.38 -19.83 -8.87
CA CYS A 24 -27.06 -20.10 -10.28
C CYS A 24 -28.10 -21.05 -10.95
N LEU A 25 -28.61 -22.05 -10.23
CA LEU A 25 -29.66 -22.90 -10.74
C LEU A 25 -30.98 -22.13 -10.98
N VAL A 26 -31.35 -21.23 -10.06
CA VAL A 26 -32.52 -20.36 -10.21
C VAL A 26 -32.35 -19.42 -11.40
N VAL A 27 -31.17 -18.81 -11.57
CA VAL A 27 -30.89 -17.96 -12.74
C VAL A 27 -30.92 -18.75 -14.04
N ALA A 28 -30.37 -19.96 -14.07
CA ALA A 28 -30.47 -20.82 -15.25
C ALA A 28 -31.93 -21.20 -15.57
N ALA A 29 -32.72 -21.55 -14.56
CA ALA A 29 -34.13 -21.85 -14.69
C ALA A 29 -34.93 -20.65 -15.21
N TYR A 30 -34.60 -19.42 -14.78
CA TYR A 30 -35.21 -18.17 -15.21
C TYR A 30 -35.20 -18.01 -16.74
N PHE A 31 -34.10 -18.39 -17.39
CA PHE A 31 -33.95 -18.26 -18.85
C PHE A 31 -34.39 -19.49 -19.66
N THR A 32 -34.52 -20.65 -19.01
CA THR A 32 -34.70 -21.92 -19.76
C THR A 32 -36.06 -22.57 -19.59
N ILE A 33 -36.64 -22.50 -18.40
CA ILE A 33 -37.83 -23.28 -18.04
C ILE A 33 -38.97 -22.47 -17.44
N LEU A 34 -38.71 -21.25 -16.94
CA LEU A 34 -39.77 -20.46 -16.31
C LEU A 34 -40.73 -19.88 -17.35
N ALA A 35 -42.03 -19.99 -17.06
CA ALA A 35 -43.05 -19.26 -17.81
C ALA A 35 -42.88 -17.74 -17.56
N PRO A 36 -43.19 -16.89 -18.56
CA PRO A 36 -43.08 -15.42 -18.39
C PRO A 36 -43.79 -14.87 -17.17
N SER A 37 -44.92 -15.42 -16.77
CA SER A 37 -45.70 -15.04 -15.59
C SER A 37 -44.99 -15.32 -14.25
N LEU A 38 -43.93 -16.16 -14.24
CA LEU A 38 -43.16 -16.51 -13.06
C LEU A 38 -41.79 -15.77 -13.00
N GLN A 39 -41.39 -15.09 -14.08
CA GLN A 39 -40.10 -14.41 -14.15
C GLN A 39 -40.02 -13.28 -13.15
N ASP A 40 -41.00 -12.36 -13.09
CA ASP A 40 -41.00 -11.24 -12.13
C ASP A 40 -41.01 -11.71 -10.66
N PRO A 41 -41.88 -12.67 -10.24
CA PRO A 41 -41.82 -13.20 -8.87
C PRO A 41 -40.50 -13.83 -8.52
N VAL A 42 -39.85 -14.56 -9.43
CA VAL A 42 -38.53 -15.19 -9.16
C VAL A 42 -37.42 -14.15 -9.10
N TYR A 43 -37.46 -13.15 -9.99
CA TYR A 43 -36.53 -12.02 -9.94
C TYR A 43 -36.58 -11.31 -8.59
N ASN A 44 -37.76 -10.90 -8.14
CA ASN A 44 -37.99 -10.24 -6.87
C ASN A 44 -37.58 -11.12 -5.68
N LEU A 45 -37.87 -12.44 -5.73
CA LEU A 45 -37.46 -13.38 -4.68
C LEU A 45 -35.92 -13.46 -4.56
N LEU A 46 -35.21 -13.43 -5.68
CA LEU A 46 -33.74 -13.44 -5.66
C LEU A 46 -33.18 -12.17 -5.02
N GLY A 47 -33.70 -11.00 -5.35
CA GLY A 47 -33.37 -9.72 -4.72
C GLY A 47 -33.56 -9.77 -3.21
N ILE A 48 -34.77 -10.15 -2.74
CA ILE A 48 -35.10 -10.29 -1.31
C ILE A 48 -34.16 -11.31 -0.64
N SER A 49 -33.86 -12.44 -1.30
CA SER A 49 -32.99 -13.48 -0.75
C SER A 49 -31.56 -12.95 -0.51
N SER A 50 -31.07 -12.05 -1.38
CA SER A 50 -29.75 -11.42 -1.25
C SER A 50 -29.68 -10.50 -0.03
N VAL A 51 -30.74 -9.76 0.27
CA VAL A 51 -30.88 -8.96 1.49
C VAL A 51 -30.87 -9.85 2.73
N GLY A 52 -31.66 -10.94 2.71
CA GLY A 52 -31.69 -11.94 3.77
C GLY A 52 -30.33 -12.60 4.03
N ALA A 53 -29.63 -12.98 2.96
CA ALA A 53 -28.27 -13.53 3.01
C ALA A 53 -27.28 -12.51 3.62
N THR A 54 -27.42 -11.24 3.24
CA THR A 54 -26.56 -10.16 3.79
C THR A 54 -26.85 -9.94 5.27
N ALA A 55 -28.10 -9.91 5.70
CA ALA A 55 -28.47 -9.79 7.11
C ALA A 55 -27.93 -10.99 7.93
N LEU A 56 -28.05 -12.22 7.39
CA LEU A 56 -27.51 -13.43 8.02
C LEU A 56 -25.99 -13.37 8.11
N GLY A 57 -25.31 -12.92 7.08
CA GLY A 57 -23.85 -12.72 7.06
C GLY A 57 -23.40 -11.70 8.12
N ILE A 58 -24.05 -10.56 8.22
CA ILE A 58 -23.79 -9.54 9.24
C ILE A 58 -23.96 -10.12 10.65
N TRP A 59 -25.06 -10.82 10.89
CA TRP A 59 -25.33 -11.45 12.18
C TRP A 59 -24.28 -12.51 12.54
N ARG A 60 -23.88 -13.32 11.56
CA ARG A 60 -22.98 -14.46 11.75
C ARG A 60 -21.53 -14.04 11.89
N TRP A 61 -21.04 -13.18 11.01
CA TRP A 61 -19.63 -12.85 10.89
C TRP A 61 -19.22 -11.59 11.64
N ARG A 62 -20.19 -10.73 11.99
CA ARG A 62 -19.97 -9.45 12.70
C ARG A 62 -18.77 -8.67 12.13
N PRO A 63 -18.81 -8.29 10.85
CA PRO A 63 -17.70 -7.64 10.19
C PRO A 63 -17.33 -6.35 10.93
N ALA A 64 -16.05 -5.97 10.93
CA ALA A 64 -15.59 -4.75 11.58
C ALA A 64 -16.30 -3.49 11.06
N ARG A 65 -16.77 -3.52 9.80
CA ARG A 65 -17.54 -2.44 9.14
C ARG A 65 -19.00 -2.77 9.00
N GLN A 66 -19.59 -3.19 10.08
CA GLN A 66 -20.99 -3.61 10.11
C GLN A 66 -21.94 -2.56 9.54
N ARG A 67 -21.73 -1.25 9.83
CA ARG A 67 -22.56 -0.15 9.31
C ARG A 67 -22.55 -0.09 7.78
N ALA A 68 -21.40 -0.28 7.16
CA ALA A 68 -21.28 -0.28 5.70
C ALA A 68 -22.08 -1.43 5.08
N TRP A 69 -21.98 -2.65 5.63
CA TRP A 69 -22.75 -3.79 5.17
C TRP A 69 -24.25 -3.63 5.39
N ILE A 70 -24.68 -2.98 6.49
CA ILE A 70 -26.09 -2.64 6.73
C ILE A 70 -26.59 -1.66 5.66
N LEU A 71 -25.80 -0.64 5.32
CA LEU A 71 -26.16 0.30 4.25
C LEU A 71 -26.28 -0.42 2.90
N LEU A 72 -25.40 -1.34 2.58
CA LEU A 72 -25.52 -2.15 1.36
C LEU A 72 -26.80 -2.97 1.35
N ALA A 73 -27.14 -3.64 2.47
CA ALA A 73 -28.38 -4.39 2.59
C ALA A 73 -29.62 -3.50 2.44
N VAL A 74 -29.61 -2.32 3.05
CA VAL A 74 -30.70 -1.34 2.95
C VAL A 74 -30.84 -0.82 1.51
N GLY A 75 -29.73 -0.48 0.87
CA GLY A 75 -29.74 0.02 -0.50
C GLY A 75 -30.28 -1.03 -1.49
N VAL A 76 -29.86 -2.29 -1.35
CA VAL A 76 -30.39 -3.39 -2.18
C VAL A 76 -31.87 -3.69 -1.86
N ALA A 77 -32.28 -3.58 -0.60
CA ALA A 77 -33.69 -3.70 -0.22
C ALA A 77 -34.54 -2.60 -0.85
N LEU A 78 -34.02 -1.36 -0.94
CA LEU A 78 -34.68 -0.27 -1.65
C LEU A 78 -34.79 -0.57 -3.17
N GLY A 79 -33.72 -1.08 -3.80
CA GLY A 79 -33.76 -1.53 -5.18
C GLY A 79 -34.82 -2.61 -5.41
N SER A 80 -34.80 -3.67 -4.59
CA SER A 80 -35.83 -4.74 -4.66
C SER A 80 -37.27 -4.21 -4.38
N THR A 81 -37.39 -3.16 -3.58
CA THR A 81 -38.68 -2.47 -3.39
C THR A 81 -39.10 -1.77 -4.67
N GLY A 82 -38.17 -1.14 -5.38
CA GLY A 82 -38.40 -0.56 -6.71
C GLY A 82 -38.90 -1.62 -7.70
N ASP A 83 -38.24 -2.80 -7.76
CA ASP A 83 -38.64 -3.92 -8.64
C ASP A 83 -40.09 -4.36 -8.37
N ILE A 84 -40.43 -4.52 -7.08
CA ILE A 84 -41.78 -4.89 -6.66
C ILE A 84 -42.80 -3.80 -7.05
N LEU A 85 -42.45 -2.51 -6.80
CA LEU A 85 -43.34 -1.41 -7.17
C LEU A 85 -43.59 -1.34 -8.68
N VAL A 86 -42.54 -1.52 -9.48
CA VAL A 86 -42.69 -1.58 -10.95
C VAL A 86 -43.66 -2.70 -11.34
N SER A 87 -43.51 -3.90 -10.77
CA SER A 87 -44.40 -5.03 -11.05
C SER A 87 -45.89 -4.72 -10.74
N PHE A 88 -46.15 -3.93 -9.70
CA PHE A 88 -47.51 -3.48 -9.37
C PHE A 88 -48.01 -2.31 -10.20
N LEU A 89 -47.11 -1.44 -10.67
CA LEU A 89 -47.44 -0.23 -11.44
C LEU A 89 -47.57 -0.52 -12.93
N THR A 90 -47.01 -1.62 -13.42
CA THR A 90 -47.06 -2.03 -14.81
C THR A 90 -48.51 -2.33 -15.20
N ARG A 91 -48.98 -1.65 -16.26
CA ARG A 91 -50.33 -1.80 -16.78
C ARG A 91 -50.46 -3.11 -17.61
N PRO A 92 -51.71 -3.54 -17.91
CA PRO A 92 -51.91 -4.71 -18.72
C PRO A 92 -51.32 -4.65 -20.17
N ASP A 93 -51.05 -3.45 -20.64
CA ASP A 93 -50.36 -3.18 -21.91
C ASP A 93 -48.84 -3.29 -21.83
N GLY A 94 -48.31 -3.63 -20.66
CA GLY A 94 -46.86 -3.75 -20.39
C GLY A 94 -46.15 -2.42 -20.13
N THR A 95 -46.87 -1.29 -20.07
CA THR A 95 -46.28 0.03 -19.79
C THR A 95 -46.27 0.35 -18.29
N ALA A 96 -45.19 0.88 -17.76
CA ALA A 96 -45.10 1.44 -16.42
C ALA A 96 -45.04 2.97 -16.50
N PRO A 97 -45.64 3.70 -15.50
CA PRO A 97 -45.50 5.16 -15.46
C PRO A 97 -44.06 5.55 -15.17
N PHE A 98 -43.57 6.55 -15.89
CA PHE A 98 -42.22 7.11 -15.68
C PHE A 98 -42.28 8.64 -15.70
N PRO A 99 -41.70 9.37 -14.70
CA PRO A 99 -41.20 8.82 -13.43
C PRO A 99 -42.31 8.33 -12.49
N SER A 100 -41.94 7.43 -11.57
CA SER A 100 -42.84 6.82 -10.58
C SER A 100 -42.25 6.77 -9.18
N VAL A 101 -43.00 6.28 -8.21
CA VAL A 101 -42.48 6.03 -6.85
C VAL A 101 -41.41 4.93 -6.82
N ALA A 102 -41.38 4.04 -7.84
CA ALA A 102 -40.32 3.05 -7.98
C ALA A 102 -38.97 3.70 -8.25
N ASP A 103 -38.94 4.77 -9.06
CA ASP A 103 -37.72 5.52 -9.36
C ASP A 103 -37.13 6.17 -8.11
N ALA A 104 -37.99 6.70 -7.21
CA ALA A 104 -37.54 7.23 -5.95
C ALA A 104 -36.88 6.14 -5.07
N ALA A 105 -37.39 4.92 -5.05
CA ALA A 105 -36.82 3.80 -4.31
C ALA A 105 -35.46 3.37 -4.93
N TYR A 106 -35.37 3.26 -6.24
CA TYR A 106 -34.12 2.94 -6.95
C TYR A 106 -33.05 4.00 -6.69
N LEU A 107 -33.33 5.27 -6.97
CA LEU A 107 -32.34 6.35 -6.81
C LEU A 107 -31.85 6.48 -5.39
N LEU A 108 -32.75 6.34 -4.39
CA LEU A 108 -32.35 6.31 -2.98
C LEU A 108 -31.47 5.08 -2.70
N GLY A 109 -31.82 3.93 -3.26
CA GLY A 109 -31.02 2.70 -3.18
C GLY A 109 -29.60 2.90 -3.68
N TYR A 110 -29.42 3.50 -4.86
CA TYR A 110 -28.11 3.84 -5.43
C TYR A 110 -27.25 4.71 -4.50
N VAL A 111 -27.85 5.77 -3.94
CA VAL A 111 -27.15 6.66 -3.01
C VAL A 111 -26.72 5.91 -1.75
N VAL A 112 -27.61 5.11 -1.17
CA VAL A 112 -27.34 4.33 0.05
C VAL A 112 -26.25 3.28 -0.20
N ILE A 113 -26.28 2.59 -1.36
CA ILE A 113 -25.24 1.65 -1.79
C ILE A 113 -23.89 2.37 -1.92
N ALA A 114 -23.85 3.52 -2.60
CA ALA A 114 -22.61 4.28 -2.77
C ALA A 114 -22.00 4.67 -1.42
N ILE A 115 -22.81 5.14 -0.46
CA ILE A 115 -22.37 5.45 0.91
C ILE A 115 -21.85 4.17 1.61
N GLY A 116 -22.54 3.05 1.46
CA GLY A 116 -22.13 1.75 1.99
C GLY A 116 -20.77 1.29 1.43
N LEU A 117 -20.60 1.36 0.11
CA LEU A 117 -19.34 1.01 -0.56
C LEU A 117 -18.19 1.92 -0.11
N VAL A 118 -18.40 3.24 -0.03
CA VAL A 118 -17.42 4.19 0.53
C VAL A 118 -17.08 3.84 1.97
N GLY A 119 -18.07 3.43 2.77
CA GLY A 119 -17.84 2.95 4.14
C GLY A 119 -16.96 1.72 4.23
N LEU A 120 -16.95 0.85 3.22
CA LEU A 120 -16.04 -0.30 3.14
C LEU A 120 -14.61 0.10 2.77
N VAL A 121 -14.43 1.28 2.18
CA VAL A 121 -13.14 1.74 1.65
C VAL A 121 -12.29 2.49 2.69
N ARG A 122 -12.87 3.14 3.70
CA ARG A 122 -12.26 4.14 4.59
C ARG A 122 -11.26 3.61 5.62
N ASP A 123 -10.15 2.90 5.25
CA ASP A 123 -9.05 2.55 6.15
C ASP A 123 -7.73 2.39 5.40
N GLY A 124 -6.86 3.34 5.55
CA GLY A 124 -5.51 3.31 4.98
C GLY A 124 -4.75 4.59 5.31
N SER A 125 -3.44 4.62 5.07
CA SER A 125 -2.71 5.88 5.08
C SER A 125 -3.33 6.82 4.04
N ARG A 126 -3.48 8.10 4.40
CA ARG A 126 -4.15 9.12 3.55
C ARG A 126 -3.58 9.19 2.12
N ASP A 127 -2.30 8.92 1.95
CA ASP A 127 -1.65 9.01 0.64
C ASP A 127 -1.96 7.82 -0.27
N HIS A 128 -2.05 6.62 0.28
CA HIS A 128 -2.46 5.42 -0.46
C HIS A 128 -3.93 5.50 -0.90
N GLU A 129 -4.77 6.06 -0.04
CA GLU A 129 -6.18 6.26 -0.31
C GLU A 129 -6.40 7.27 -1.45
N ARG A 130 -5.65 8.40 -1.46
CA ARG A 130 -5.71 9.40 -2.54
C ARG A 130 -5.35 8.83 -3.91
N VAL A 131 -4.30 8.03 -3.99
CA VAL A 131 -3.86 7.41 -5.25
C VAL A 131 -4.93 6.49 -5.82
N ALA A 132 -5.53 5.63 -4.98
CA ALA A 132 -6.57 4.71 -5.42
C ALA A 132 -7.86 5.44 -5.84
N TRP A 133 -8.21 6.56 -5.19
CA TRP A 133 -9.32 7.40 -5.62
C TRP A 133 -9.06 8.07 -6.96
N ILE A 134 -7.84 8.54 -7.25
CA ILE A 134 -7.50 9.13 -8.55
C ILE A 134 -7.60 8.08 -9.65
N ASP A 135 -7.06 6.87 -9.43
CA ASP A 135 -7.17 5.76 -10.38
C ASP A 135 -8.67 5.43 -10.67
N ALA A 136 -9.51 5.41 -9.63
CA ALA A 136 -10.94 5.20 -9.76
C ALA A 136 -11.65 6.33 -10.52
N LEU A 137 -11.31 7.59 -10.24
CA LEU A 137 -11.87 8.75 -10.93
C LEU A 137 -11.45 8.78 -12.40
N ILE A 138 -10.24 8.36 -12.75
CA ILE A 138 -9.79 8.24 -14.14
C ILE A 138 -10.70 7.26 -14.90
N VAL A 139 -10.95 6.08 -14.32
CA VAL A 139 -11.81 5.07 -14.96
C VAL A 139 -13.26 5.53 -15.04
N ALA A 140 -13.78 6.13 -13.97
CA ALA A 140 -15.15 6.65 -13.96
C ALA A 140 -15.34 7.79 -14.97
N SER A 141 -14.36 8.69 -15.13
CA SER A 141 -14.40 9.76 -16.13
C SER A 141 -14.35 9.19 -17.55
N ALA A 142 -13.52 8.17 -17.78
CA ALA A 142 -13.48 7.49 -19.08
C ALA A 142 -14.80 6.79 -19.41
N ALA A 143 -15.39 6.07 -18.46
CA ALA A 143 -16.72 5.49 -18.60
C ALA A 143 -17.78 6.58 -18.81
N GLY A 144 -17.67 7.71 -18.13
CA GLY A 144 -18.55 8.86 -18.24
C GLY A 144 -18.63 9.44 -19.65
N ILE A 145 -17.53 9.41 -20.43
CA ILE A 145 -17.54 9.83 -21.83
C ILE A 145 -18.46 8.91 -22.65
N PHE A 146 -18.34 7.59 -22.49
CA PHE A 146 -19.22 6.62 -23.14
C PHE A 146 -20.67 6.77 -22.70
N ILE A 147 -20.91 6.87 -21.41
CA ILE A 147 -22.25 7.00 -20.83
C ILE A 147 -22.93 8.29 -21.31
N TRP A 148 -22.18 9.39 -21.36
CA TRP A 148 -22.70 10.66 -21.88
C TRP A 148 -23.17 10.53 -23.33
N VAL A 149 -22.29 10.04 -24.20
CA VAL A 149 -22.53 10.02 -25.64
C VAL A 149 -23.61 9.01 -26.03
N PHE A 150 -23.58 7.82 -25.46
CA PHE A 150 -24.44 6.73 -25.88
C PHE A 150 -25.73 6.55 -25.05
N VAL A 151 -25.82 7.18 -23.88
CA VAL A 151 -26.96 7.06 -22.97
C VAL A 151 -27.56 8.40 -22.62
N ILE A 152 -26.83 9.26 -21.85
CA ILE A 152 -27.40 10.48 -21.27
C ILE A 152 -27.94 11.44 -22.34
N ARG A 153 -27.18 11.65 -23.41
CA ARG A 153 -27.59 12.52 -24.52
C ARG A 153 -28.90 12.03 -25.17
N GLY A 154 -29.05 10.70 -25.33
CA GLY A 154 -30.26 10.08 -25.84
C GLY A 154 -31.46 10.25 -24.91
N GLU A 155 -31.27 9.98 -23.63
CA GLU A 155 -32.29 10.11 -22.58
C GLU A 155 -32.84 11.53 -22.47
N ILE A 156 -31.94 12.54 -22.43
CA ILE A 156 -32.35 13.95 -22.40
C ILE A 156 -33.11 14.35 -23.65
N GLY A 157 -32.69 13.84 -24.83
CA GLY A 157 -33.32 14.16 -26.11
C GLY A 157 -34.68 13.51 -26.32
N SER A 158 -34.95 12.38 -25.68
CA SER A 158 -36.22 11.62 -25.81
C SER A 158 -37.26 11.99 -24.75
N SER A 159 -36.86 12.68 -23.67
CA SER A 159 -37.72 12.97 -22.54
C SER A 159 -38.80 14.02 -22.86
N SER A 160 -40.05 13.76 -22.44
CA SER A 160 -41.20 14.60 -22.71
C SER A 160 -41.31 15.86 -21.85
N ASP A 161 -40.69 15.84 -20.67
CA ASP A 161 -40.71 16.93 -19.69
C ASP A 161 -39.43 16.96 -18.86
N ALA A 162 -39.23 18.08 -18.14
CA ALA A 162 -38.01 18.32 -17.37
C ALA A 162 -37.81 17.33 -16.20
N LEU A 163 -38.87 16.86 -15.57
CA LEU A 163 -38.77 15.91 -14.46
C LEU A 163 -38.35 14.53 -14.97
N SER A 164 -38.93 14.09 -16.04
CA SER A 164 -38.56 12.82 -16.70
C SER A 164 -37.11 12.86 -17.17
N ALA A 165 -36.66 13.96 -17.80
CA ALA A 165 -35.28 14.16 -18.20
C ALA A 165 -34.30 14.11 -17.01
N LEU A 166 -34.65 14.75 -15.89
CA LEU A 166 -33.83 14.77 -14.70
C LEU A 166 -33.69 13.37 -14.08
N VAL A 167 -34.81 12.65 -13.93
CA VAL A 167 -34.84 11.29 -13.36
C VAL A 167 -34.09 10.33 -14.27
N ALA A 168 -34.31 10.37 -15.60
CA ALA A 168 -33.62 9.53 -16.56
C ALA A 168 -32.08 9.76 -16.54
N ALA A 169 -31.63 11.01 -16.48
CA ALA A 169 -30.21 11.33 -16.40
C ALA A 169 -29.56 10.99 -15.04
N ALA A 170 -30.35 10.89 -13.94
CA ALA A 170 -29.84 10.58 -12.62
C ALA A 170 -29.28 9.14 -12.52
N TYR A 171 -29.87 8.17 -13.21
CA TYR A 171 -29.41 6.77 -13.22
C TYR A 171 -27.96 6.66 -13.73
N PRO A 172 -27.67 7.01 -15.01
CA PRO A 172 -26.32 6.88 -15.52
C PRO A 172 -25.31 7.79 -14.79
N PHE A 173 -25.74 8.91 -14.21
CA PHE A 173 -24.87 9.71 -13.35
C PHE A 173 -24.47 8.96 -12.07
N LEU A 174 -25.42 8.30 -11.41
CA LEU A 174 -25.16 7.49 -10.23
C LEU A 174 -24.33 6.24 -10.57
N ASP A 175 -24.49 5.68 -11.76
CA ASP A 175 -23.65 4.59 -12.27
C ASP A 175 -22.17 5.02 -12.36
N ILE A 176 -21.89 6.22 -12.87
CA ILE A 176 -20.53 6.77 -12.91
C ILE A 176 -19.95 6.85 -11.49
N VAL A 177 -20.74 7.33 -10.52
CA VAL A 177 -20.32 7.39 -9.10
C VAL A 177 -20.04 5.97 -8.56
N GLN A 178 -20.91 5.01 -8.83
CA GLN A 178 -20.72 3.63 -8.39
C GLN A 178 -19.49 2.98 -9.06
N ILE A 179 -19.26 3.22 -10.36
CA ILE A 179 -18.05 2.77 -11.07
C ILE A 179 -16.80 3.26 -10.33
N ALA A 180 -16.75 4.56 -9.97
CA ALA A 180 -15.61 5.09 -9.23
C ALA A 180 -15.36 4.34 -7.91
N VAL A 181 -16.42 4.08 -7.15
CA VAL A 181 -16.30 3.40 -5.85
C VAL A 181 -15.97 1.92 -5.99
N VAL A 182 -16.59 1.22 -6.94
CA VAL A 182 -16.31 -0.21 -7.21
C VAL A 182 -14.88 -0.40 -7.72
N VAL A 183 -14.43 0.43 -8.66
CA VAL A 183 -13.03 0.41 -9.14
C VAL A 183 -12.07 0.68 -8.01
N HIS A 184 -12.33 1.69 -7.18
CA HIS A 184 -11.53 1.96 -6.00
C HIS A 184 -11.45 0.75 -5.06
N LEU A 185 -12.59 0.09 -4.80
CA LEU A 185 -12.65 -1.13 -3.97
C LEU A 185 -11.80 -2.26 -4.56
N LEU A 186 -11.86 -2.49 -5.88
CA LEU A 186 -11.12 -3.56 -6.57
C LEU A 186 -9.62 -3.26 -6.71
N LEU A 187 -9.22 -1.99 -6.85
CA LEU A 187 -7.82 -1.58 -6.96
C LEU A 187 -7.10 -1.55 -5.61
N ARG A 188 -7.84 -1.64 -4.51
CA ARG A 188 -7.28 -1.71 -3.17
C ARG A 188 -6.55 -3.02 -2.92
N GLY A 189 -5.42 -2.95 -2.18
CA GLY A 189 -4.52 -4.09 -1.99
C GLY A 189 -5.08 -5.30 -1.26
N GLN A 190 -6.10 -5.14 -0.42
CA GLN A 190 -6.71 -6.23 0.35
C GLN A 190 -7.88 -6.86 -0.42
N ARG A 191 -7.58 -7.89 -1.22
CA ARG A 191 -8.58 -8.65 -1.98
C ARG A 191 -9.08 -9.84 -1.16
N THR A 192 -10.00 -9.60 -0.22
CA THR A 192 -10.74 -10.73 0.36
C THR A 192 -11.75 -11.25 -0.66
N PRO A 193 -12.01 -12.57 -0.72
CA PRO A 193 -13.03 -13.13 -1.62
C PRO A 193 -14.39 -12.42 -1.51
N SER A 194 -14.81 -12.05 -0.30
CA SER A 194 -16.05 -11.30 -0.06
C SER A 194 -16.06 -9.95 -0.77
N LEU A 195 -14.96 -9.17 -0.73
CA LEU A 195 -14.86 -7.88 -1.41
C LEU A 195 -14.78 -8.02 -2.93
N VAL A 196 -14.10 -9.05 -3.43
CA VAL A 196 -14.04 -9.35 -4.87
C VAL A 196 -15.43 -9.70 -5.39
N LEU A 197 -16.16 -10.57 -4.70
CA LEU A 197 -17.54 -10.94 -5.05
C LEU A 197 -18.49 -9.74 -4.98
N LEU A 198 -18.30 -8.85 -4.01
CA LEU A 198 -19.05 -7.59 -3.92
C LEU A 198 -18.77 -6.69 -5.14
N GLY A 199 -17.50 -6.57 -5.53
CA GLY A 199 -17.11 -5.83 -6.74
C GLY A 199 -17.74 -6.43 -8.01
N TRP A 200 -17.78 -7.76 -8.13
CA TRP A 200 -18.46 -8.46 -9.21
C TRP A 200 -19.97 -8.22 -9.18
N SER A 201 -20.62 -8.24 -8.01
CA SER A 201 -22.04 -7.98 -7.86
C SER A 201 -22.42 -6.63 -8.45
N PHE A 202 -21.82 -5.55 -7.96
CA PHE A 202 -22.15 -4.21 -8.46
C PHE A 202 -21.61 -3.96 -9.88
N GLY A 203 -20.48 -4.55 -10.26
CA GLY A 203 -19.96 -4.46 -11.62
C GLY A 203 -20.90 -5.11 -12.66
N ALA A 204 -21.47 -6.26 -12.35
CA ALA A 204 -22.43 -6.94 -13.22
C ALA A 204 -23.74 -6.12 -13.36
N SER A 205 -24.24 -5.57 -12.24
CA SER A 205 -25.43 -4.70 -12.25
C SER A 205 -25.18 -3.44 -13.08
N LEU A 206 -24.05 -2.75 -12.90
CA LEU A 206 -23.70 -1.57 -13.70
C LEU A 206 -23.64 -1.85 -15.22
N VAL A 207 -23.11 -3.02 -15.62
CA VAL A 207 -23.12 -3.41 -17.04
C VAL A 207 -24.54 -3.64 -17.53
N ALA A 208 -25.38 -4.28 -16.70
CA ALA A 208 -26.79 -4.48 -17.02
C ALA A 208 -27.55 -3.14 -17.15
N ASP A 209 -27.32 -2.20 -16.23
CA ASP A 209 -27.93 -0.87 -16.26
C ASP A 209 -27.61 -0.12 -17.56
N LEU A 210 -26.34 -0.14 -17.98
CA LEU A 210 -25.91 0.51 -19.24
C LEU A 210 -26.52 -0.15 -20.49
N VAL A 211 -26.59 -1.49 -20.52
CA VAL A 211 -27.19 -2.22 -21.63
C VAL A 211 -28.70 -2.00 -21.65
N TYR A 212 -29.35 -2.04 -20.48
CA TYR A 212 -30.76 -1.75 -20.30
C TYR A 212 -31.13 -0.34 -20.79
N ALA A 213 -30.39 0.68 -20.35
CA ALA A 213 -30.63 2.05 -20.75
C ALA A 213 -30.59 2.20 -22.29
N LYS A 214 -29.60 1.57 -22.94
CA LYS A 214 -29.53 1.57 -24.40
C LYS A 214 -30.70 0.82 -25.07
N MET A 215 -31.03 -0.38 -24.55
CA MET A 215 -32.14 -1.16 -25.08
C MET A 215 -33.51 -0.49 -24.87
N SER A 216 -33.65 0.22 -23.73
CA SER A 216 -34.84 1.03 -23.42
C SER A 216 -35.00 2.19 -24.40
N LEU A 217 -33.94 2.93 -24.69
CA LEU A 217 -33.89 4.00 -25.67
C LEU A 217 -34.27 3.50 -27.10
N ASP A 218 -33.76 2.30 -27.43
CA ASP A 218 -34.05 1.69 -28.76
C ASP A 218 -35.43 1.00 -28.81
N GLY A 219 -36.16 0.95 -27.67
CA GLY A 219 -37.47 0.26 -27.58
C GLY A 219 -37.37 -1.26 -27.76
N THR A 220 -36.21 -1.87 -27.49
CA THR A 220 -35.92 -3.29 -27.73
C THR A 220 -35.91 -4.15 -26.47
N TYR A 221 -36.00 -3.54 -25.29
CA TYR A 221 -36.00 -4.28 -24.05
C TYR A 221 -37.32 -5.02 -23.80
N VAL A 222 -37.19 -6.28 -23.44
CA VAL A 222 -38.27 -7.14 -22.96
C VAL A 222 -37.77 -7.94 -21.76
N VAL A 223 -38.62 -8.10 -20.75
CA VAL A 223 -38.32 -8.92 -19.55
C VAL A 223 -37.99 -10.36 -19.97
N GLY A 224 -36.99 -10.98 -19.37
CA GLY A 224 -36.51 -12.31 -19.71
C GLY A 224 -35.35 -12.34 -20.70
N GLN A 225 -34.84 -11.16 -21.10
CA GLN A 225 -33.64 -11.08 -21.96
C GLN A 225 -32.34 -11.26 -21.17
N LEU A 226 -31.25 -11.56 -21.89
CA LEU A 226 -29.94 -11.85 -21.29
C LEU A 226 -29.40 -10.72 -20.38
N VAL A 227 -29.86 -9.49 -20.61
CA VAL A 227 -29.48 -8.35 -19.76
C VAL A 227 -29.87 -8.56 -18.29
N ASP A 228 -31.01 -9.22 -18.04
CA ASP A 228 -31.49 -9.51 -16.69
C ASP A 228 -30.52 -10.40 -15.91
N ALA A 229 -29.69 -11.19 -16.60
CA ALA A 229 -28.65 -12.01 -15.97
C ALA A 229 -27.65 -11.17 -15.16
N GLY A 230 -27.38 -9.94 -15.59
CA GLY A 230 -26.46 -9.05 -14.87
C GLY A 230 -26.96 -8.71 -13.46
N TRP A 231 -28.23 -8.35 -13.32
CA TRP A 231 -28.85 -8.06 -12.02
C TRP A 231 -29.04 -9.34 -11.19
N LEU A 232 -29.55 -10.40 -11.79
CA LEU A 232 -29.80 -11.68 -11.12
C LEU A 232 -28.50 -12.28 -10.55
N LEU A 233 -27.43 -12.31 -11.35
CA LEU A 233 -26.10 -12.75 -10.89
C LEU A 233 -25.48 -11.76 -9.90
N GLY A 234 -25.79 -10.47 -10.02
CA GLY A 234 -25.44 -9.45 -9.05
C GLY A 234 -26.03 -9.75 -7.66
N TYR A 235 -27.33 -10.08 -7.57
CA TYR A 235 -27.97 -10.49 -6.34
C TYR A 235 -27.36 -11.77 -5.74
N VAL A 236 -27.09 -12.78 -6.60
CA VAL A 236 -26.42 -14.00 -6.15
C VAL A 236 -25.03 -13.70 -5.60
N ALA A 237 -24.23 -12.91 -6.32
CA ALA A 237 -22.87 -12.58 -5.91
C ALA A 237 -22.85 -11.79 -4.61
N LEU A 238 -23.79 -10.86 -4.37
CA LEU A 238 -23.93 -10.14 -3.11
C LEU A 238 -24.20 -11.08 -1.93
N GLY A 239 -25.18 -11.98 -2.09
CA GLY A 239 -25.52 -12.95 -1.06
C GLY A 239 -24.33 -13.88 -0.74
N VAL A 240 -23.61 -14.34 -1.76
CA VAL A 240 -22.38 -15.14 -1.61
C VAL A 240 -21.30 -14.33 -0.90
N ALA A 241 -21.10 -13.07 -1.28
CA ALA A 241 -20.11 -12.18 -0.65
C ALA A 241 -20.37 -12.02 0.84
N ALA A 242 -21.63 -11.86 1.21
CA ALA A 242 -22.05 -11.67 2.60
C ALA A 242 -21.98 -12.98 3.43
N LEU A 243 -22.27 -14.13 2.83
CA LEU A 243 -22.19 -15.43 3.52
C LEU A 243 -20.76 -15.99 3.60
N HIS A 244 -19.82 -15.47 2.80
CA HIS A 244 -18.46 -15.97 2.75
C HIS A 244 -17.68 -15.66 4.05
N PRO A 245 -16.93 -16.62 4.63
CA PRO A 245 -16.19 -16.43 5.89
C PRO A 245 -15.21 -15.25 5.89
N SER A 246 -14.69 -14.85 4.72
CA SER A 246 -13.77 -13.72 4.61
C SER A 246 -14.40 -12.37 4.91
N MET A 247 -15.74 -12.28 4.98
CA MET A 247 -16.44 -11.08 5.45
C MET A 247 -16.00 -10.66 6.87
N ALA A 248 -15.69 -11.64 7.75
CA ALA A 248 -15.18 -11.39 9.09
C ALA A 248 -13.77 -10.77 9.10
N ARG A 249 -12.96 -11.02 8.05
CA ARG A 249 -11.54 -10.65 7.98
C ARG A 249 -11.27 -9.23 7.49
N SER A 250 -12.27 -8.39 7.34
CA SER A 250 -12.11 -6.99 6.88
C SER A 250 -11.24 -6.11 7.79
N ARG A 251 -10.50 -6.69 8.74
CA ARG A 251 -9.65 -6.02 9.73
C ARG A 251 -8.17 -6.41 9.60
N ALA A 252 -7.66 -6.70 8.42
CA ALA A 252 -6.23 -6.95 8.30
C ALA A 252 -5.45 -5.62 8.43
N GLU A 253 -4.53 -5.55 9.41
CA GLU A 253 -3.55 -4.48 9.49
C GLU A 253 -2.73 -4.42 8.20
N PRO A 254 -2.37 -3.20 7.72
CA PRO A 254 -1.54 -3.04 6.54
C PRO A 254 -0.20 -3.76 6.77
N THR A 255 0.07 -4.79 5.99
CA THR A 255 1.38 -5.43 6.03
C THR A 255 2.39 -4.60 5.24
N ALA A 256 3.69 -4.71 5.58
CA ALA A 256 4.77 -4.05 4.83
C ALA A 256 4.75 -4.42 3.32
N GLN A 257 4.11 -5.52 2.95
CA GLN A 257 3.86 -5.94 1.57
C GLN A 257 2.83 -5.05 0.86
N ASP A 258 1.88 -4.46 1.60
CA ASP A 258 0.85 -3.57 1.02
C ASP A 258 1.45 -2.21 0.63
N ALA A 259 2.50 -1.76 1.31
CA ALA A 259 3.25 -0.56 0.94
C ALA A 259 3.96 -0.67 -0.43
N ARG A 260 4.34 -1.88 -0.84
CA ARG A 260 4.94 -2.13 -2.18
C ARG A 260 3.90 -2.11 -3.32
N ARG A 261 2.61 -2.16 -3.02
CA ARG A 261 1.54 -2.24 -4.03
C ARG A 261 1.08 -0.89 -4.59
N THR A 262 1.68 0.22 -4.16
CA THR A 262 1.48 1.55 -4.78
C THR A 262 2.25 1.74 -6.07
N THR A 263 3.14 0.80 -6.42
CA THR A 263 3.84 0.83 -7.70
C THR A 263 2.85 0.64 -8.85
N LEU A 264 3.10 1.32 -9.96
CA LEU A 264 2.38 1.14 -11.23
C LEU A 264 2.55 -0.31 -11.68
N THR A 265 1.57 -1.16 -11.37
CA THR A 265 1.54 -2.54 -11.86
C THR A 265 1.05 -2.55 -13.31
N LEU A 266 1.48 -3.53 -14.11
CA LEU A 266 1.05 -3.65 -15.50
C LEU A 266 -0.48 -3.59 -15.67
N PRO A 267 -1.31 -4.28 -14.86
CA PRO A 267 -2.77 -4.14 -14.96
C PRO A 267 -3.29 -2.71 -14.74
N ARG A 268 -2.68 -1.95 -13.82
CA ARG A 268 -3.04 -0.54 -13.60
C ARG A 268 -2.63 0.34 -14.77
N LEU A 269 -1.44 0.11 -15.35
CA LEU A 269 -1.00 0.83 -16.54
C LEU A 269 -1.93 0.58 -17.73
N LEU A 270 -2.33 -0.67 -17.96
CA LEU A 270 -3.28 -1.03 -19.01
C LEU A 270 -4.64 -0.38 -18.80
N LEU A 271 -5.12 -0.33 -17.57
CA LEU A 271 -6.37 0.32 -17.21
C LEU A 271 -6.32 1.83 -17.44
N LEU A 272 -5.24 2.50 -17.06
CA LEU A 272 -5.05 3.94 -17.30
C LEU A 272 -4.87 4.25 -18.80
N ALA A 273 -4.15 3.41 -19.54
CA ALA A 273 -3.99 3.54 -20.97
C ALA A 273 -5.34 3.35 -21.69
N GLY A 274 -6.13 2.35 -21.29
CA GLY A 274 -7.50 2.14 -21.79
C GLY A 274 -8.41 3.33 -21.51
N ALA A 275 -8.33 3.92 -20.32
CA ALA A 275 -9.04 5.14 -19.98
C ALA A 275 -8.64 6.32 -20.89
N GLY A 276 -7.35 6.48 -21.18
CA GLY A 276 -6.88 7.50 -22.11
C GLY A 276 -7.36 7.31 -23.56
N MET A 277 -7.65 6.06 -23.95
CA MET A 277 -8.18 5.73 -25.27
C MET A 277 -9.71 5.88 -25.40
N SER A 278 -10.40 6.20 -24.30
CA SER A 278 -11.88 6.29 -24.29
C SER A 278 -12.42 7.31 -25.30
N GLY A 279 -11.85 8.51 -25.38
CA GLY A 279 -12.28 9.55 -26.30
C GLY A 279 -12.08 9.15 -27.77
N PRO A 280 -10.86 8.76 -28.21
CA PRO A 280 -10.65 8.23 -29.56
C PRO A 280 -11.58 7.08 -29.92
N ALA A 281 -11.85 6.17 -28.98
CA ALA A 281 -12.76 5.05 -29.18
C ALA A 281 -14.21 5.51 -29.41
N VAL A 282 -14.69 6.49 -28.62
CA VAL A 282 -16.03 7.06 -28.77
C VAL A 282 -16.16 7.74 -30.15
N VAL A 283 -15.20 8.60 -30.51
CA VAL A 283 -15.23 9.28 -31.83
C VAL A 283 -15.23 8.29 -32.97
N ALA A 284 -14.41 7.24 -32.90
CA ALA A 284 -14.40 6.18 -33.92
C ALA A 284 -15.73 5.47 -34.01
N LEU A 285 -16.36 5.13 -32.88
CA LEU A 285 -17.65 4.46 -32.86
C LEU A 285 -18.78 5.33 -33.41
N GLU A 286 -18.86 6.63 -33.08
CA GLU A 286 -19.85 7.56 -33.65
C GLU A 286 -19.65 7.70 -35.15
N THR A 287 -18.39 7.87 -35.58
CA THR A 287 -18.09 7.99 -37.03
C THR A 287 -18.46 6.71 -37.79
N MET A 288 -18.21 5.52 -37.22
CA MET A 288 -18.60 4.24 -37.84
C MET A 288 -20.12 4.06 -37.94
N ARG A 289 -20.88 4.70 -37.04
CA ARG A 289 -22.36 4.70 -37.06
C ARG A 289 -22.95 5.75 -38.03
N GLY A 290 -22.10 6.64 -38.54
CA GLY A 290 -22.54 7.78 -39.36
C GLY A 290 -23.06 8.95 -38.51
N ASP A 291 -22.87 8.92 -37.20
CA ASP A 291 -23.27 10.00 -36.29
C ASP A 291 -22.23 11.13 -36.29
N ALA A 292 -22.66 12.37 -36.07
CA ALA A 292 -21.75 13.48 -35.85
C ALA A 292 -21.17 13.40 -34.45
N PRO A 293 -19.81 13.32 -34.30
CA PRO A 293 -19.19 13.22 -33.01
C PRO A 293 -19.49 14.40 -32.08
N ASP A 294 -19.82 14.13 -30.82
CA ASP A 294 -19.94 15.15 -29.77
C ASP A 294 -18.54 15.60 -29.31
N ALA A 295 -17.88 16.35 -30.20
CA ALA A 295 -16.49 16.77 -30.01
C ALA A 295 -16.29 17.58 -28.70
N PHE A 296 -17.30 18.36 -28.27
CA PHE A 296 -17.20 19.14 -27.05
C PHE A 296 -17.21 18.25 -25.81
N ALA A 297 -18.17 17.33 -25.70
CA ALA A 297 -18.24 16.41 -24.56
C ALA A 297 -17.00 15.50 -24.46
N VAL A 298 -16.55 14.97 -25.62
CA VAL A 298 -15.34 14.16 -25.70
C VAL A 298 -14.10 14.98 -25.29
N ALA A 299 -13.97 16.22 -25.78
CA ALA A 299 -12.83 17.08 -25.41
C ALA A 299 -12.81 17.41 -23.92
N VAL A 300 -13.95 17.74 -23.32
CA VAL A 300 -14.06 18.00 -21.87
C VAL A 300 -13.74 16.74 -21.09
N GLY A 301 -14.33 15.61 -21.41
CA GLY A 301 -14.09 14.35 -20.73
C GLY A 301 -12.63 13.91 -20.80
N LEU A 302 -11.99 13.99 -21.97
CA LEU A 302 -10.57 13.70 -22.14
C LEU A 302 -9.69 14.65 -21.34
N SER A 303 -10.03 15.96 -21.31
CA SER A 303 -9.28 16.93 -20.51
C SER A 303 -9.29 16.55 -19.03
N VAL A 304 -10.43 16.13 -18.50
CA VAL A 304 -10.54 15.61 -17.12
C VAL A 304 -9.67 14.37 -16.92
N VAL A 305 -9.75 13.40 -17.83
CA VAL A 305 -8.94 12.17 -17.77
C VAL A 305 -7.44 12.52 -17.76
N TYR A 306 -6.98 13.38 -18.68
CA TYR A 306 -5.57 13.75 -18.76
C TYR A 306 -5.07 14.52 -17.52
N LEU A 307 -5.89 15.45 -17.00
CA LEU A 307 -5.55 16.15 -15.76
C LEU A 307 -5.42 15.20 -14.56
N LEU A 308 -6.31 14.24 -14.44
CA LEU A 308 -6.24 13.21 -13.41
C LEU A 308 -5.02 12.30 -13.60
N VAL A 309 -4.70 11.90 -14.81
CA VAL A 309 -3.50 11.11 -15.13
C VAL A 309 -2.23 11.88 -14.80
N LEU A 310 -2.16 13.17 -15.15
CA LEU A 310 -1.04 14.02 -14.81
C LEU A 310 -0.90 14.16 -13.28
N TRP A 311 -1.99 14.42 -12.58
CA TRP A 311 -1.98 14.47 -11.10
C TRP A 311 -1.51 13.16 -10.49
N ARG A 312 -1.98 12.04 -11.04
CA ARG A 312 -1.53 10.69 -10.63
C ARG A 312 -0.02 10.49 -10.83
N ALA A 313 0.51 10.97 -11.97
CA ALA A 313 1.94 10.91 -12.26
C ALA A 313 2.76 11.74 -11.25
N VAL A 314 2.33 12.94 -10.93
CA VAL A 314 2.98 13.82 -9.93
C VAL A 314 3.02 13.16 -8.55
N LEU A 315 1.93 12.54 -8.11
CA LEU A 315 1.91 11.81 -6.84
C LEU A 315 2.85 10.60 -6.85
N GLY A 316 2.94 9.89 -7.99
CA GLY A 316 3.85 8.77 -8.17
C GLY A 316 5.32 9.20 -8.07
N LEU A 317 5.69 10.31 -8.71
CA LEU A 317 7.04 10.87 -8.64
C LEU A 317 7.41 11.28 -7.21
N LYS A 318 6.52 11.99 -6.50
CA LYS A 318 6.75 12.37 -5.09
C LYS A 318 6.93 11.16 -4.17
N SER A 319 6.16 10.10 -4.37
CA SER A 319 6.29 8.86 -3.62
C SER A 319 7.63 8.16 -3.89
N LEU A 320 8.09 8.16 -5.15
CA LEU A 320 9.38 7.60 -5.55
C LEU A 320 10.55 8.37 -4.94
N GLU A 321 10.50 9.72 -4.98
CA GLU A 321 11.51 10.57 -4.34
C GLU A 321 11.60 10.31 -2.83
N GLY A 322 10.45 10.23 -2.15
CA GLY A 322 10.40 9.90 -0.72
C GLY A 322 11.04 8.56 -0.41
N SER A 323 10.74 7.54 -1.20
CA SER A 323 11.31 6.19 -1.05
C SER A 323 12.82 6.16 -1.33
N MET A 324 13.30 6.93 -2.31
CA MET A 324 14.73 7.05 -2.61
C MET A 324 15.50 7.74 -1.47
N ARG A 325 14.94 8.83 -0.92
CA ARG A 325 15.55 9.53 0.24
C ARG A 325 15.63 8.63 1.46
N GLU A 326 14.56 7.89 1.78
CA GLU A 326 14.55 6.97 2.92
C GLU A 326 15.54 5.82 2.72
N ARG A 327 15.61 5.24 1.51
CA ARG A 327 16.64 4.23 1.19
C ARG A 327 18.04 4.79 1.34
N GLY A 328 18.30 6.03 0.86
CA GLY A 328 19.58 6.70 1.03
C GLY A 328 19.95 6.86 2.50
N ARG A 329 19.01 7.33 3.35
CA ARG A 329 19.20 7.47 4.79
C ARG A 329 19.54 6.13 5.47
N LEU A 330 18.75 5.09 5.17
CA LEU A 330 18.99 3.76 5.72
C LEU A 330 20.32 3.16 5.27
N THR A 331 20.74 3.42 4.01
CA THR A 331 22.04 2.96 3.50
C THR A 331 23.19 3.61 4.26
N VAL A 332 23.11 4.93 4.51
CA VAL A 332 24.11 5.65 5.32
C VAL A 332 24.14 5.11 6.74
N GLU A 333 22.98 4.97 7.39
CA GLU A 333 22.87 4.45 8.75
C GLU A 333 23.42 3.01 8.88
N LEU A 334 23.10 2.15 7.91
CA LEU A 334 23.67 0.80 7.86
C LEU A 334 25.18 0.81 7.61
N ALA A 335 25.69 1.74 6.79
CA ALA A 335 27.12 1.90 6.56
C ALA A 335 27.84 2.39 7.84
N GLU A 336 27.25 3.30 8.59
CA GLU A 336 27.79 3.75 9.88
C GLU A 336 27.84 2.59 10.89
N GLN A 337 26.72 1.88 11.09
CA GLN A 337 26.68 0.73 11.99
C GLN A 337 27.64 -0.38 11.58
N ALA A 338 27.81 -0.58 10.26
CA ALA A 338 28.70 -1.60 9.75
C ALA A 338 30.20 -1.22 9.83
N ASN A 339 30.54 0.06 9.96
CA ASN A 339 31.91 0.58 9.93
C ASN A 339 32.38 1.13 11.27
N HIS A 340 31.48 1.40 12.21
CA HIS A 340 31.81 1.95 13.50
C HIS A 340 31.44 1.02 14.65
N ASP A 341 32.16 1.13 15.77
CA ASP A 341 31.87 0.43 17.01
C ASP A 341 30.73 1.15 17.76
N PRO A 342 29.66 0.46 18.17
CA PRO A 342 28.48 1.10 18.75
C PRO A 342 28.72 1.71 20.15
N LEU A 343 29.73 1.23 20.90
CA LEU A 343 30.04 1.76 22.25
C LEU A 343 30.88 3.03 22.18
N THR A 344 31.83 3.08 21.25
CA THR A 344 32.86 4.14 21.24
C THR A 344 32.65 5.14 20.07
N GLY A 345 31.88 4.79 19.06
CA GLY A 345 31.75 5.59 17.83
C GLY A 345 33.01 5.59 16.94
N LEU A 346 34.08 4.91 17.35
CA LEU A 346 35.31 4.78 16.59
C LEU A 346 35.10 3.85 15.40
N ALA A 347 36.05 3.86 14.43
CA ALA A 347 36.08 2.84 13.39
C ALA A 347 36.11 1.45 14.02
N ASN A 348 35.37 0.50 13.46
CA ASN A 348 35.49 -0.89 13.88
C ASN A 348 36.63 -1.59 13.12
N ARG A 349 36.92 -2.84 13.48
CA ARG A 349 37.95 -3.65 12.85
C ARG A 349 37.83 -3.69 11.31
N ARG A 350 36.62 -3.75 10.80
CA ARG A 350 36.37 -3.81 9.33
C ARG A 350 36.81 -2.53 8.63
N LEU A 351 36.39 -1.38 9.13
CA LEU A 351 36.76 -0.08 8.56
C LEU A 351 38.26 0.18 8.70
N PHE A 352 38.86 -0.24 9.82
CA PHE A 352 40.29 -0.13 10.05
C PHE A 352 41.10 -0.89 8.99
N LEU A 353 40.78 -2.17 8.78
CA LEU A 353 41.44 -3.00 7.76
C LEU A 353 41.24 -2.45 6.35
N ALA A 354 40.01 -2.00 6.01
CA ALA A 354 39.74 -1.41 4.70
C ALA A 354 40.57 -0.13 4.45
N ARG A 355 40.77 0.70 5.47
CA ARG A 355 41.63 1.89 5.38
C ARG A 355 43.11 1.53 5.28
N LEU A 356 43.55 0.54 6.05
CA LEU A 356 44.91 0.01 5.95
C LEU A 356 45.21 -0.52 4.54
N ASP A 357 44.32 -1.35 4.01
CA ASP A 357 44.47 -1.89 2.64
C ASP A 357 44.50 -0.77 1.60
N ALA A 358 43.67 0.25 1.71
CA ALA A 358 43.61 1.39 0.81
C ALA A 358 44.94 2.19 0.82
N VAL A 359 45.54 2.38 1.99
CA VAL A 359 46.82 3.10 2.13
C VAL A 359 48.00 2.27 1.60
N LEU A 360 47.98 0.96 1.84
CA LEU A 360 49.01 0.05 1.35
C LEU A 360 48.94 -0.15 -0.16
N ALA A 361 47.76 -0.07 -0.77
CA ALA A 361 47.56 -0.19 -2.22
C ALA A 361 48.13 1.02 -2.99
N HIS A 362 48.27 2.19 -2.36
CA HIS A 362 48.74 3.43 -2.99
C HIS A 362 49.86 4.05 -2.17
N PRO A 363 51.07 3.44 -2.13
CA PRO A 363 52.19 3.98 -1.34
C PRO A 363 52.67 5.31 -1.93
N GLU A 364 52.70 6.35 -1.08
CA GLU A 364 53.32 7.64 -1.47
C GLU A 364 54.80 7.62 -1.07
N PRO A 365 55.73 7.99 -1.99
CA PRO A 365 57.16 7.81 -1.77
C PRO A 365 57.74 8.49 -0.53
N ASP A 366 57.14 9.60 -0.09
CA ASP A 366 57.63 10.43 1.04
C ASP A 366 56.78 10.33 2.29
N ARG A 367 55.79 9.43 2.30
CA ARG A 367 54.91 9.21 3.45
C ARG A 367 55.08 7.84 4.05
N MET A 368 55.25 7.78 5.35
CA MET A 368 55.26 6.55 6.13
C MET A 368 53.88 6.26 6.71
N VAL A 369 53.50 5.01 6.70
CA VAL A 369 52.32 4.48 7.37
C VAL A 369 52.78 3.79 8.64
N ALA A 370 52.25 4.21 9.78
CA ALA A 370 52.48 3.54 11.06
C ALA A 370 51.15 2.96 11.58
N MET A 371 51.23 1.73 12.06
CA MET A 371 50.12 1.05 12.70
C MET A 371 50.50 0.79 14.16
N LEU A 372 49.62 1.19 15.08
CA LEU A 372 49.76 0.88 16.51
C LEU A 372 48.60 -0.01 16.93
N TYR A 373 48.92 -0.96 17.77
CA TYR A 373 47.94 -1.83 18.43
C TYR A 373 48.02 -1.57 19.94
N LEU A 374 46.88 -1.32 20.57
CA LEU A 374 46.75 -0.94 21.96
C LEU A 374 45.78 -1.91 22.63
N ASP A 375 46.11 -2.36 23.83
CA ASP A 375 45.24 -3.12 24.72
C ASP A 375 45.06 -2.39 26.05
N LEU A 376 43.84 -2.41 26.61
CA LEU A 376 43.54 -1.75 27.85
C LEU A 376 43.62 -2.71 29.01
N ASP A 377 44.67 -2.54 29.84
CA ASP A 377 44.86 -3.35 31.03
C ASP A 377 43.74 -3.20 32.06
N ARG A 378 43.45 -4.28 32.75
CA ARG A 378 42.54 -4.36 33.92
C ARG A 378 41.08 -4.00 33.65
N ILE A 379 40.62 -3.92 32.40
CA ILE A 379 39.17 -3.73 32.11
C ILE A 379 38.37 -4.85 32.76
N LYS A 380 38.86 -6.08 32.73
CA LYS A 380 38.23 -7.20 33.42
C LYS A 380 38.07 -6.98 34.91
N ALA A 381 39.11 -6.45 35.59
CA ALA A 381 39.06 -6.17 37.02
C ALA A 381 38.04 -5.04 37.33
N ILE A 382 37.89 -4.05 36.46
CA ILE A 382 36.86 -3.00 36.59
C ILE A 382 35.47 -3.65 36.43
N ASN A 383 35.27 -4.50 35.42
CA ASN A 383 34.02 -5.21 35.22
C ASN A 383 33.62 -6.07 36.40
N ASP A 384 34.57 -6.83 36.94
CA ASP A 384 34.35 -7.73 38.07
C ASP A 384 34.06 -6.96 39.38
N SER A 385 34.67 -5.78 39.57
CA SER A 385 34.50 -4.99 40.80
C SER A 385 33.34 -4.01 40.76
N LYS A 386 33.02 -3.40 39.58
CA LYS A 386 32.10 -2.27 39.44
C LYS A 386 31.00 -2.54 38.38
N GLY A 387 30.99 -3.73 37.74
CA GLY A 387 30.05 -4.11 36.73
C GLY A 387 30.41 -3.64 35.30
N HIS A 388 29.83 -4.28 34.30
CA HIS A 388 30.12 -4.02 32.88
C HIS A 388 29.92 -2.56 32.45
N ALA A 389 28.93 -1.87 33.02
CA ALA A 389 28.69 -0.45 32.71
C ALA A 389 29.87 0.44 33.06
N ALA A 390 30.64 0.11 34.12
CA ALA A 390 31.84 0.85 34.51
C ALA A 390 33.01 0.59 33.55
N GLY A 391 33.14 -0.65 33.05
CA GLY A 391 34.10 -0.98 31.99
C GLY A 391 33.78 -0.30 30.66
N ASP A 392 32.51 -0.31 30.25
CA ASP A 392 32.06 0.39 29.06
C ASP A 392 32.34 1.90 29.15
N ALA A 393 32.08 2.52 30.29
CA ALA A 393 32.40 3.94 30.50
C ALA A 393 33.90 4.23 30.43
N ALA A 394 34.74 3.33 30.94
CA ALA A 394 36.21 3.43 30.85
C ALA A 394 36.66 3.33 29.38
N ILE A 395 36.17 2.35 28.63
CA ILE A 395 36.44 2.18 27.18
C ILE A 395 36.04 3.43 26.43
N ALA A 396 34.82 3.95 26.65
CA ALA A 396 34.32 5.17 26.01
C ALA A 396 35.18 6.39 26.32
N THR A 397 35.65 6.53 27.57
CA THR A 397 36.53 7.63 27.99
C THR A 397 37.87 7.59 27.27
N VAL A 398 38.49 6.41 27.18
CA VAL A 398 39.75 6.22 26.43
C VAL A 398 39.56 6.52 24.95
N SER A 399 38.49 6.03 24.37
CA SER A 399 38.15 6.27 22.96
C SER A 399 38.09 7.77 22.62
N GLU A 400 37.43 8.55 23.44
CA GLU A 400 37.32 10.01 23.22
C GLU A 400 38.71 10.69 23.36
N ARG A 401 39.53 10.29 24.31
CA ARG A 401 40.88 10.84 24.45
C ARG A 401 41.76 10.49 23.26
N LEU A 402 41.74 9.25 22.78
CA LEU A 402 42.46 8.84 21.57
C LEU A 402 42.04 9.65 20.36
N ARG A 403 40.74 9.88 20.21
CA ARG A 403 40.17 10.66 19.10
C ARG A 403 40.63 12.11 19.09
N VAL A 404 40.69 12.76 20.27
CA VAL A 404 41.11 14.17 20.40
C VAL A 404 42.60 14.34 20.15
N GLY A 405 43.41 13.32 20.46
CA GLY A 405 44.86 13.35 20.29
C GLY A 405 45.39 13.13 18.87
N LEU A 406 44.50 12.74 17.94
CA LEU A 406 44.89 12.35 16.57
C LEU A 406 44.39 13.35 15.52
N ARG A 407 45.05 13.39 14.35
CA ARG A 407 44.69 14.25 13.24
C ARG A 407 43.50 13.65 12.49
N SER A 408 42.80 14.47 11.74
CA SER A 408 41.64 14.01 10.91
C SER A 408 42.03 13.00 9.82
N ALA A 409 43.29 12.96 9.41
CA ALA A 409 43.85 12.00 8.46
C ALA A 409 44.15 10.64 9.10
N ASP A 410 44.31 10.59 10.41
CA ASP A 410 44.61 9.36 11.14
C ASP A 410 43.33 8.59 11.44
N THR A 411 43.45 7.29 11.63
CA THR A 411 42.29 6.45 11.98
C THR A 411 42.53 5.81 13.33
N VAL A 412 41.62 6.03 14.26
CA VAL A 412 41.52 5.25 15.47
C VAL A 412 40.34 4.31 15.39
N ALA A 413 40.54 3.07 15.77
CA ALA A 413 39.53 2.01 15.72
C ALA A 413 39.52 1.20 17.04
N ARG A 414 38.35 0.68 17.38
CA ARG A 414 38.21 -0.40 18.35
C ARG A 414 38.15 -1.72 17.60
N LEU A 415 39.10 -2.61 17.85
CA LEU A 415 39.24 -3.87 17.12
C LEU A 415 38.40 -4.98 17.76
N GLY A 416 38.12 -4.89 19.06
CA GLY A 416 37.27 -5.79 19.82
C GLY A 416 37.59 -5.67 21.33
N GLY A 417 36.60 -5.90 22.20
CA GLY A 417 36.84 -5.86 23.65
C GLY A 417 37.51 -4.59 24.14
N ASP A 418 38.73 -4.73 24.63
CA ASP A 418 39.64 -3.70 25.14
C ASP A 418 40.75 -3.30 24.15
N GLU A 419 40.74 -3.90 22.93
CA GLU A 419 41.74 -3.68 21.90
C GLU A 419 41.43 -2.50 20.98
N PHE A 420 42.46 -1.66 20.73
CA PHE A 420 42.39 -0.52 19.81
C PHE A 420 43.48 -0.57 18.76
N GLY A 421 43.19 -0.04 17.58
CA GLY A 421 44.13 0.14 16.47
C GLY A 421 44.22 1.60 16.07
N ILE A 422 45.40 2.12 15.85
CA ILE A 422 45.65 3.45 15.31
C ILE A 422 46.42 3.34 14.03
N LEU A 423 45.95 3.99 12.95
CA LEU A 423 46.62 4.08 11.68
C LEU A 423 47.01 5.53 11.41
N LEU A 424 48.29 5.80 11.37
CA LEU A 424 48.88 7.09 11.08
C LEU A 424 49.29 7.15 9.62
N THR A 425 48.69 8.04 8.84
CA THR A 425 48.86 8.06 7.36
C THR A 425 49.62 9.27 6.82
N ALA A 426 49.90 10.27 7.66
CA ALA A 426 50.53 11.52 7.24
C ALA A 426 51.92 11.77 7.91
N ALA A 427 52.55 10.75 8.42
CA ALA A 427 53.86 10.88 9.07
C ALA A 427 54.97 10.92 8.05
N THR A 428 55.78 12.00 8.05
CA THR A 428 57.07 11.97 7.40
C THR A 428 58.08 11.20 8.26
N ARG A 429 59.13 10.66 7.67
CA ARG A 429 60.19 9.99 8.46
C ARG A 429 60.74 10.86 9.56
N GLU A 430 60.94 12.16 9.28
CA GLU A 430 61.42 13.13 10.25
C GLU A 430 60.41 13.39 11.38
N ALA A 431 59.13 13.45 11.04
CA ALA A 431 58.04 13.63 12.03
C ALA A 431 57.94 12.41 12.96
N LEU A 432 58.02 11.20 12.43
CA LEU A 432 58.07 9.99 13.26
C LEU A 432 59.35 9.93 14.10
N GLN A 433 60.53 10.25 13.50
CA GLN A 433 61.82 10.29 14.20
C GLN A 433 61.85 11.34 15.33
N SER A 434 61.24 12.53 15.11
CA SER A 434 61.19 13.57 16.13
C SER A 434 60.26 13.20 17.30
N HIS A 435 59.21 12.43 17.01
CA HIS A 435 58.27 12.00 18.05
C HIS A 435 58.72 10.76 18.82
N PHE A 436 59.37 9.82 18.12
CA PHE A 436 59.68 8.49 18.65
C PHE A 436 61.20 8.23 18.84
N GLY A 437 62.02 9.21 18.56
CA GLY A 437 63.49 9.11 18.69
C GLY A 437 64.15 8.26 17.61
N ALA A 438 65.46 8.43 17.41
CA ALA A 438 66.21 7.81 16.30
C ALA A 438 66.34 6.26 16.41
N ALA A 439 66.00 5.70 17.56
CA ALA A 439 66.08 4.25 17.78
C ALA A 439 65.00 3.39 17.14
N THR A 440 63.89 4.00 16.79
CA THR A 440 62.64 3.31 16.46
C THR A 440 62.43 2.98 14.97
N LEU A 441 63.32 3.43 14.09
CA LEU A 441 63.10 3.37 12.63
C LEU A 441 64.10 2.49 11.87
N LYS A 442 64.51 1.37 12.45
CA LYS A 442 65.32 0.39 11.72
C LYS A 442 64.42 -0.56 10.92
N PRO A 443 64.72 -0.77 9.64
CA PRO A 443 63.90 -1.64 8.78
C PRO A 443 64.24 -3.12 8.99
N ASP A 444 63.96 -3.67 10.16
CA ASP A 444 64.00 -5.11 10.38
C ASP A 444 62.64 -5.60 10.90
N PRO A 445 61.91 -6.31 10.04
CA PRO A 445 60.50 -6.62 10.36
C PRO A 445 60.32 -7.68 11.45
N ALA A 446 61.36 -8.30 11.97
CA ALA A 446 61.18 -9.45 12.84
C ALA A 446 61.78 -9.34 14.24
N ALA A 447 62.65 -8.35 14.55
CA ALA A 447 63.46 -8.43 15.77
C ALA A 447 63.23 -7.32 16.83
N HIS A 448 62.39 -6.31 16.57
CA HIS A 448 62.31 -5.14 17.49
C HIS A 448 60.89 -4.57 17.73
N LEU A 449 59.84 -5.32 17.44
CA LEU A 449 58.46 -4.84 17.64
C LEU A 449 58.12 -4.55 19.10
N GLU A 450 58.76 -5.22 20.05
CA GLU A 450 58.36 -5.15 21.46
C GLU A 450 58.85 -3.90 22.22
N LYS A 451 60.11 -3.48 22.06
CA LYS A 451 60.65 -2.32 22.82
C LYS A 451 60.32 -0.98 22.21
N ASP A 452 60.18 -0.93 20.89
CA ASP A 452 59.88 0.29 20.16
C ASP A 452 58.38 0.63 20.23
N PHE A 453 57.56 -0.37 20.47
CA PHE A 453 56.10 -0.24 20.67
C PHE A 453 55.74 0.45 21.98
N ALA A 454 56.49 0.20 23.07
CA ALA A 454 56.30 0.84 24.35
C ALA A 454 56.54 2.36 24.29
N ALA A 455 57.63 2.80 23.63
CA ALA A 455 57.92 4.22 23.46
C ALA A 455 56.92 4.93 22.57
N LEU A 456 56.38 4.22 21.55
CA LEU A 456 55.36 4.73 20.64
C LEU A 456 54.03 4.96 21.36
N ILE A 457 53.63 4.00 22.21
CA ILE A 457 52.42 4.10 23.05
C ILE A 457 52.52 5.23 24.04
N GLU A 458 53.69 5.38 24.72
CA GLU A 458 53.94 6.46 25.65
C GLU A 458 53.81 7.84 24.99
N THR A 459 54.25 7.99 23.75
CA THR A 459 54.16 9.26 23.01
C THR A 459 52.72 9.53 22.51
N VAL A 460 52.02 8.54 22.07
CA VAL A 460 50.58 8.66 21.67
C VAL A 460 49.75 8.93 22.94
N ALA A 461 50.03 8.26 24.05
CA ALA A 461 49.40 8.50 25.34
C ALA A 461 49.65 9.92 25.86
N LEU A 462 50.87 10.44 25.73
CA LEU A 462 51.21 11.83 26.05
C LEU A 462 50.49 12.83 25.13
N ALA A 463 50.46 12.59 23.82
CA ALA A 463 49.77 13.44 22.85
C ALA A 463 48.23 13.42 23.05
N ALA A 464 47.69 12.31 23.52
CA ALA A 464 46.28 12.17 23.89
C ALA A 464 45.96 12.66 25.30
N GLY A 465 46.95 13.22 26.06
CA GLY A 465 46.78 13.66 27.44
C GLY A 465 46.57 12.49 28.42
N LEU A 466 46.88 11.28 28.00
CA LEU A 466 46.91 10.09 28.84
C LEU A 466 48.27 10.05 29.53
N ARG A 467 48.37 10.33 30.83
CA ARG A 467 49.56 10.03 31.62
C ARG A 467 49.56 8.54 31.93
N LEU A 468 50.59 7.84 31.49
CA LEU A 468 50.93 6.53 32.01
C LEU A 468 51.21 6.70 33.52
N ALA A 469 50.40 6.07 34.36
CA ALA A 469 50.34 6.42 35.77
C ALA A 469 51.57 6.04 36.56
N PRO A 470 52.08 6.94 37.44
CA PRO A 470 52.64 6.53 38.69
C PRO A 470 51.50 6.25 39.70
N GLU A 471 51.74 5.40 40.62
CA GLU A 471 50.90 4.56 41.48
C GLU A 471 49.74 5.17 42.29
N ASN A 472 49.31 6.41 42.13
CA ASN A 472 48.38 7.04 43.09
C ASN A 472 47.29 7.94 42.50
N VAL A 473 46.70 7.66 41.37
CA VAL A 473 45.52 8.40 40.86
C VAL A 473 44.37 7.44 40.64
N PRO A 474 43.17 7.69 41.17
CA PRO A 474 41.98 6.89 40.87
C PRO A 474 41.48 7.26 39.47
N MET A 475 42.11 6.70 38.47
CA MET A 475 41.78 6.80 37.07
C MET A 475 41.29 5.43 36.60
N PRO A 476 40.51 5.33 35.52
CA PRO A 476 40.51 4.09 34.76
C PRO A 476 41.98 3.86 34.35
N THR A 477 42.64 3.05 35.13
CA THR A 477 44.07 2.83 35.15
C THR A 477 44.48 2.00 33.98
N GLY A 478 45.41 2.46 33.22
CA GLY A 478 46.43 1.66 32.64
C GLY A 478 46.19 1.31 31.18
N LEU A 479 46.82 2.11 30.34
CA LEU A 479 47.45 1.59 29.15
C LEU A 479 48.77 0.99 29.61
N GLU A 480 48.85 -0.30 29.82
CA GLU A 480 50.09 -1.03 29.99
C GLU A 480 50.38 -1.77 28.70
N THR A 481 51.58 -1.68 28.25
CA THR A 481 52.11 -2.46 27.12
C THR A 481 52.39 -3.87 27.60
N GLU A 482 51.67 -4.87 27.10
CA GLU A 482 52.22 -6.22 27.03
C GLU A 482 53.31 -6.24 25.97
N VAL A 483 54.51 -6.51 26.44
CA VAL A 483 55.71 -6.79 25.65
C VAL A 483 55.72 -8.26 25.31
#